data_9fbe400748433df538c048d34f22bd14
#
_entry.id   9fbe400748433df538c048d34f22bd14
#
_cell.length_a   1.000
_cell.length_b   1.000
_cell.length_c   1.000
_cell.angle_alpha   90.00
_cell.angle_beta   90.00
_cell.angle_gamma   90.00
#
_symmetry.space_group_name_H-M   'P 1'
#
loop_
_entity.id
_entity.type
_entity.pdbx_description
1 polymer ?
#
loop_
_entity_poly.entity_id
_entity_poly.type
_entity_poly.pdbx_seq_one_letter_code
_entity_poly.pdbx_strand_id
1 'polypeptide(L)'
;QIKDDNEEKELDLSIIEKYTQNEDEVNTTKIEVAKQESEEMIKEKIEKQKEEKKEELMPEVNGIKLALKPISGTITSRYGESSSLRKSTHTGLDIAATTGTPIKVVADGIVTNASYSGSYGNLVKISHGDGVETWYAHTSKMYVTVGQKVSAGDTIAAVGSTGNSTGSHLHLEIRVNG
;
A
#
# COMPACT_ATOMS: atom_id res chain seq x y z
N GLN A 1 12.36 -83.32 45.00
CA GLN A 1 11.58 -82.95 43.83
C GLN A 1 11.43 -81.42 43.87
N ILE A 2 12.24 -80.74 43.08
CA ILE A 2 12.12 -79.29 42.83
C ILE A 2 11.31 -79.20 41.55
N LYS A 3 10.14 -78.56 41.60
CA LYS A 3 9.35 -78.18 40.44
C LYS A 3 9.93 -76.89 39.93
N ASP A 4 10.42 -76.87 38.69
CA ASP A 4 10.72 -75.76 37.88
C ASP A 4 9.37 -75.15 37.40
N ASP A 5 8.98 -74.03 37.97
CA ASP A 5 7.92 -73.15 37.43
C ASP A 5 8.60 -72.13 36.53
N ASN A 6 8.90 -72.49 35.33
CA ASN A 6 9.32 -71.55 34.27
C ASN A 6 8.06 -71.08 33.52
N GLU A 7 7.33 -70.12 34.10
CA GLU A 7 6.33 -69.37 33.33
C GLU A 7 7.08 -68.40 32.39
N GLU A 8 7.31 -68.86 31.17
CA GLU A 8 7.64 -67.95 30.07
C GLU A 8 6.46 -66.94 29.93
N LYS A 9 6.69 -65.71 30.40
CA LYS A 9 5.81 -64.62 30.05
C LYS A 9 5.97 -64.34 28.55
N GLU A 10 5.03 -64.89 27.77
CA GLU A 10 4.87 -64.49 26.38
C GLU A 10 4.67 -62.99 26.32
N LEU A 11 5.67 -62.25 25.89
CA LEU A 11 5.57 -60.79 25.69
C LEU A 11 4.51 -60.54 24.64
N ASP A 12 3.43 -59.88 25.03
CA ASP A 12 2.34 -59.53 24.13
C ASP A 12 2.83 -58.51 23.09
N LEU A 13 3.23 -59.00 21.92
CA LEU A 13 3.72 -58.22 20.78
C LEU A 13 2.69 -57.16 20.34
N SER A 14 1.41 -57.37 20.62
CA SER A 14 0.34 -56.41 20.28
C SER A 14 0.47 -55.09 21.07
N ILE A 15 1.01 -55.16 22.30
CA ILE A 15 1.29 -53.99 23.12
C ILE A 15 2.48 -53.21 22.54
N ILE A 16 3.53 -53.90 22.12
CA ILE A 16 4.71 -53.29 21.54
C ILE A 16 4.37 -52.60 20.20
N GLU A 17 3.58 -53.24 19.34
CA GLU A 17 3.10 -52.63 18.09
C GLU A 17 2.23 -51.38 18.32
N LYS A 18 1.40 -51.39 19.35
CA LYS A 18 0.55 -50.23 19.69
C LYS A 18 1.35 -49.06 20.26
N TYR A 19 2.44 -49.33 20.98
CA TYR A 19 3.34 -48.26 21.48
C TYR A 19 4.21 -47.66 20.35
N THR A 20 4.70 -48.50 19.44
CA THR A 20 5.47 -48.00 18.27
C THR A 20 4.62 -47.20 17.30
N GLN A 21 3.39 -47.62 17.01
CA GLN A 21 2.47 -46.82 16.18
C GLN A 21 2.12 -45.46 16.81
N ASN A 22 1.92 -45.38 18.12
CA ASN A 22 1.66 -44.11 18.81
C ASN A 22 2.88 -43.17 18.79
N GLU A 23 4.10 -43.65 18.90
CA GLU A 23 5.31 -42.85 18.83
C GLU A 23 5.53 -42.28 17.42
N ASP A 24 5.24 -43.06 16.37
CA ASP A 24 5.34 -42.61 14.98
C ASP A 24 4.28 -41.58 14.62
N GLU A 25 3.02 -41.71 15.06
CA GLU A 25 1.97 -40.72 14.87
C GLU A 25 2.28 -39.42 15.61
N VAL A 26 2.72 -39.46 16.85
CA VAL A 26 3.11 -38.28 17.65
C VAL A 26 4.33 -37.56 17.03
N ASN A 27 5.27 -38.33 16.48
CA ASN A 27 6.47 -37.78 15.85
C ASN A 27 6.12 -37.14 14.49
N THR A 28 5.23 -37.74 13.69
CA THR A 28 4.75 -37.22 12.43
C THR A 28 3.99 -35.88 12.65
N THR A 29 3.09 -35.84 13.64
CA THR A 29 2.33 -34.63 13.99
C THR A 29 3.25 -33.50 14.46
N LYS A 30 4.29 -33.80 15.27
CA LYS A 30 5.28 -32.79 15.69
C LYS A 30 6.10 -32.24 14.52
N ILE A 31 6.45 -33.08 13.56
CA ILE A 31 7.18 -32.66 12.36
C ILE A 31 6.29 -31.79 11.45
N GLU A 32 5.02 -32.11 11.30
CA GLU A 32 4.08 -31.30 10.53
C GLU A 32 3.84 -29.93 11.16
N VAL A 33 3.65 -29.87 12.47
CA VAL A 33 3.50 -28.59 13.21
C VAL A 33 4.78 -27.74 13.08
N ALA A 34 5.96 -28.31 13.25
CA ALA A 34 7.23 -27.60 13.09
C ALA A 34 7.46 -27.11 11.66
N LYS A 35 7.00 -27.86 10.65
CA LYS A 35 7.02 -27.40 9.25
C LYS A 35 6.08 -26.23 9.02
N GLN A 36 4.86 -26.28 9.52
CA GLN A 36 3.89 -25.19 9.39
C GLN A 36 4.39 -23.91 10.07
N GLU A 37 4.91 -23.99 11.29
CA GLU A 37 5.51 -22.84 11.99
C GLU A 37 6.71 -22.25 11.23
N SER A 38 7.56 -23.11 10.64
CA SER A 38 8.70 -22.63 9.84
C SER A 38 8.27 -21.98 8.53
N GLU A 39 7.23 -22.47 7.86
CA GLU A 39 6.66 -21.88 6.65
C GLU A 39 5.99 -20.54 6.93
N GLU A 40 5.27 -20.40 8.06
CA GLU A 40 4.69 -19.15 8.49
C GLU A 40 5.76 -18.09 8.79
N MET A 41 6.80 -18.44 9.54
CA MET A 41 7.92 -17.53 9.80
C MET A 41 8.66 -17.10 8.52
N ILE A 42 8.81 -18.00 7.55
CA ILE A 42 9.43 -17.68 6.26
C ILE A 42 8.54 -16.71 5.48
N LYS A 43 7.22 -16.95 5.44
CA LYS A 43 6.27 -16.04 4.78
C LYS A 43 6.30 -14.64 5.39
N GLU A 44 6.27 -14.55 6.71
CA GLU A 44 6.34 -13.27 7.43
C GLU A 44 7.65 -12.50 7.14
N LYS A 45 8.79 -13.20 7.12
CA LYS A 45 10.08 -12.60 6.74
C LYS A 45 10.11 -12.12 5.30
N ILE A 46 9.54 -12.88 4.37
CA ILE A 46 9.45 -12.49 2.95
C ILE A 46 8.56 -11.28 2.77
N GLU A 47 7.41 -11.23 3.46
CA GLU A 47 6.49 -10.09 3.42
C GLU A 47 7.17 -8.83 3.96
N LYS A 48 7.83 -8.93 5.11
CA LYS A 48 8.60 -7.84 5.71
C LYS A 48 9.72 -7.33 4.80
N GLN A 49 10.48 -8.22 4.18
CA GLN A 49 11.52 -7.83 3.21
C GLN A 49 10.95 -7.17 1.95
N LYS A 50 9.75 -7.58 1.50
CA LYS A 50 9.06 -6.93 0.39
C LYS A 50 8.58 -5.54 0.75
N GLU A 51 8.07 -5.34 1.97
CA GLU A 51 7.66 -4.01 2.45
C GLU A 51 8.87 -3.08 2.62
N GLU A 52 9.96 -3.53 3.25
CA GLU A 52 11.19 -2.76 3.39
C GLU A 52 11.77 -2.35 2.02
N LYS A 53 11.82 -3.28 1.06
CA LYS A 53 12.28 -2.99 -0.30
C LYS A 53 11.35 -2.06 -1.07
N LYS A 54 10.03 -2.15 -0.82
CA LYS A 54 9.04 -1.24 -1.40
C LYS A 54 9.21 0.16 -0.84
N GLU A 55 9.47 0.30 0.46
CA GLU A 55 9.73 1.58 1.13
C GLU A 55 11.03 2.24 0.65
N GLU A 56 12.10 1.47 0.44
CA GLU A 56 13.37 1.95 -0.11
C GLU A 56 13.24 2.46 -1.57
N LEU A 57 12.31 1.89 -2.35
CA LEU A 57 12.07 2.25 -3.77
C LEU A 57 11.06 3.38 -3.94
N MET A 58 10.49 3.94 -2.86
CA MET A 58 9.53 5.04 -2.97
C MET A 58 10.22 6.33 -3.38
N PRO A 59 9.64 7.08 -4.35
CA PRO A 59 10.14 8.41 -4.69
C PRO A 59 10.15 9.31 -3.46
N GLU A 60 11.24 10.01 -3.25
CA GLU A 60 11.41 10.95 -2.14
C GLU A 60 11.67 12.36 -2.66
N VAL A 61 11.05 13.34 -2.01
CA VAL A 61 11.21 14.77 -2.30
C VAL A 61 11.46 15.50 -0.98
N ASN A 62 12.64 16.08 -0.81
CA ASN A 62 13.05 16.78 0.43
C ASN A 62 12.78 15.97 1.71
N GLY A 63 13.11 14.68 1.74
CA GLY A 63 12.87 13.81 2.89
C GLY A 63 11.43 13.28 3.02
N ILE A 64 10.50 13.73 2.16
CA ILE A 64 9.13 13.27 2.15
C ILE A 64 8.96 12.10 1.17
N LYS A 65 8.67 10.92 1.67
CA LYS A 65 8.39 9.73 0.85
C LYS A 65 6.98 9.80 0.26
N LEU A 66 6.89 9.61 -1.06
CA LEU A 66 5.62 9.55 -1.77
C LEU A 66 5.12 8.10 -1.78
N ALA A 67 4.32 7.74 -0.81
CA ALA A 67 3.98 6.37 -0.47
C ALA A 67 3.15 5.62 -1.54
N LEU A 68 2.49 6.34 -2.47
CA LEU A 68 1.60 5.71 -3.46
C LEU A 68 1.29 6.60 -4.66
N LYS A 69 0.74 6.00 -5.71
CA LYS A 69 0.11 6.73 -6.81
C LYS A 69 -1.25 7.28 -6.37
N PRO A 70 -1.56 8.56 -6.66
CA PRO A 70 -2.81 9.19 -6.21
C PRO A 70 -4.05 8.56 -6.86
N ILE A 71 -3.95 8.10 -8.09
CA ILE A 71 -5.00 7.38 -8.85
C ILE A 71 -4.40 6.35 -9.80
N SER A 72 -5.22 5.39 -10.23
CA SER A 72 -4.93 4.56 -11.39
C SER A 72 -5.52 5.22 -12.64
N GLY A 73 -4.72 5.38 -13.70
CA GLY A 73 -5.15 6.03 -14.94
C GLY A 73 -4.04 6.09 -15.97
N THR A 74 -4.32 6.72 -17.11
CA THR A 74 -3.37 6.90 -18.21
C THR A 74 -2.72 8.28 -18.12
N ILE A 75 -1.39 8.36 -18.14
CA ILE A 75 -0.66 9.64 -18.22
C ILE A 75 -0.89 10.23 -19.60
N THR A 76 -1.49 11.43 -19.65
CA THR A 76 -1.84 12.14 -20.88
C THR A 76 -0.96 13.36 -21.13
N SER A 77 -0.34 13.94 -20.09
CA SER A 77 0.64 15.01 -20.25
C SER A 77 1.60 15.03 -19.04
N ARG A 78 2.86 15.34 -19.31
CA ARG A 78 3.93 15.36 -18.33
C ARG A 78 4.34 16.79 -17.96
N TYR A 79 4.98 16.94 -16.81
CA TYR A 79 5.63 18.19 -16.42
C TYR A 79 6.62 18.63 -17.51
N GLY A 80 6.65 19.92 -17.82
CA GLY A 80 7.54 20.51 -18.79
C GLY A 80 7.08 20.41 -20.25
N GLU A 81 6.01 19.66 -20.55
CA GLU A 81 5.49 19.55 -21.91
C GLU A 81 4.81 20.87 -22.37
N SER A 82 5.06 21.23 -23.63
CA SER A 82 4.38 22.32 -24.32
C SER A 82 3.35 21.76 -25.29
N SER A 83 2.21 22.43 -25.44
CA SER A 83 1.19 22.08 -26.42
C SER A 83 0.57 23.33 -27.03
N SER A 84 -0.03 23.21 -28.22
CA SER A 84 -0.77 24.31 -28.86
C SER A 84 -1.99 24.77 -28.06
N LEU A 85 -2.47 23.97 -27.12
CA LEU A 85 -3.61 24.28 -26.26
C LEU A 85 -3.23 25.04 -24.99
N ARG A 86 -1.92 25.14 -24.68
CA ARG A 86 -1.40 25.81 -23.49
C ARG A 86 -0.57 27.03 -23.86
N LYS A 87 -0.78 28.13 -23.13
CA LYS A 87 0.04 29.36 -23.28
C LYS A 87 1.37 29.27 -22.54
N SER A 88 1.56 28.28 -21.67
CA SER A 88 2.74 28.07 -20.83
C SER A 88 3.09 26.58 -20.76
N THR A 89 4.31 26.30 -20.32
CA THR A 89 4.77 24.94 -20.01
C THR A 89 3.88 24.29 -18.96
N HIS A 90 3.66 22.99 -19.09
CA HIS A 90 2.86 22.19 -18.17
C HIS A 90 3.52 22.11 -16.78
N THR A 91 2.79 22.49 -15.74
CA THR A 91 3.31 22.61 -14.38
C THR A 91 3.16 21.35 -13.53
N GLY A 92 2.55 20.30 -14.09
CA GLY A 92 2.28 19.07 -13.36
C GLY A 92 2.23 17.83 -14.23
N LEU A 93 1.59 16.80 -13.72
CA LEU A 93 1.33 15.52 -14.37
C LEU A 93 -0.19 15.36 -14.54
N ASP A 94 -0.65 15.16 -15.78
CA ASP A 94 -2.05 14.87 -16.06
C ASP A 94 -2.26 13.37 -16.17
N ILE A 95 -3.19 12.85 -15.37
CA ILE A 95 -3.57 11.43 -15.33
C ILE A 95 -5.06 11.32 -15.64
N ALA A 96 -5.39 10.85 -16.85
CA ALA A 96 -6.78 10.63 -17.27
C ALA A 96 -7.41 9.47 -16.50
N ALA A 97 -8.61 9.72 -15.98
CA ALA A 97 -9.43 8.72 -15.29
C ALA A 97 -10.90 9.15 -15.34
N THR A 98 -11.80 8.22 -15.08
CA THR A 98 -13.26 8.48 -15.06
C THR A 98 -13.60 9.49 -13.96
N THR A 99 -14.51 10.43 -14.27
CA THR A 99 -15.07 11.36 -13.26
C THR A 99 -15.61 10.57 -12.07
N GLY A 100 -15.30 11.01 -10.86
CA GLY A 100 -15.68 10.33 -9.62
C GLY A 100 -14.65 9.32 -9.11
N THR A 101 -13.60 8.98 -9.87
CA THR A 101 -12.52 8.13 -9.37
C THR A 101 -11.90 8.74 -8.12
N PRO A 102 -11.78 7.98 -7.00
CA PRO A 102 -11.18 8.49 -5.77
C PRO A 102 -9.73 8.92 -5.96
N ILE A 103 -9.39 10.11 -5.47
CA ILE A 103 -8.02 10.66 -5.43
C ILE A 103 -7.48 10.48 -4.02
N LYS A 104 -6.33 9.82 -3.90
CA LYS A 104 -5.65 9.55 -2.64
C LYS A 104 -4.48 10.50 -2.45
N VAL A 105 -4.27 10.96 -1.22
CA VAL A 105 -3.07 11.73 -0.88
C VAL A 105 -1.82 10.84 -0.91
N VAL A 106 -0.72 11.37 -1.44
CA VAL A 106 0.51 10.60 -1.69
C VAL A 106 1.42 10.47 -0.47
N ALA A 107 1.27 11.34 0.52
CA ALA A 107 2.05 11.36 1.77
C ALA A 107 1.22 11.99 2.90
N ASP A 108 1.63 11.77 4.15
CA ASP A 108 1.02 12.41 5.32
C ASP A 108 1.13 13.93 5.22
N GLY A 109 0.15 14.67 5.74
CA GLY A 109 0.21 16.12 5.69
C GLY A 109 -1.01 16.83 6.28
N ILE A 110 -1.05 18.14 6.01
CA ILE A 110 -2.13 19.03 6.44
C ILE A 110 -2.69 19.74 5.21
N VAL A 111 -4.01 19.75 5.07
CA VAL A 111 -4.70 20.45 3.99
C VAL A 111 -4.53 21.96 4.16
N THR A 112 -3.92 22.61 3.16
CA THR A 112 -3.70 24.08 3.13
C THR A 112 -4.69 24.80 2.23
N ASN A 113 -5.33 24.09 1.28
CA ASN A 113 -6.41 24.61 0.44
C ASN A 113 -7.42 23.53 0.08
N ALA A 114 -8.70 23.85 0.07
CA ALA A 114 -9.79 23.04 -0.45
C ALA A 114 -10.89 23.96 -0.99
N SER A 115 -10.64 24.58 -2.16
CA SER A 115 -11.53 25.57 -2.76
C SER A 115 -11.38 25.64 -4.28
N TYR A 116 -12.31 26.34 -4.95
CA TYR A 116 -12.17 26.64 -6.38
C TYR A 116 -11.06 27.67 -6.59
N SER A 117 -10.15 27.43 -7.53
CA SER A 117 -8.94 28.23 -7.76
C SER A 117 -8.69 28.46 -9.26
N GLY A 118 -9.46 29.35 -9.88
CA GLY A 118 -9.26 29.79 -11.26
C GLY A 118 -9.11 28.65 -12.27
N SER A 119 -7.97 28.62 -12.98
CA SER A 119 -7.69 27.60 -14.00
C SER A 119 -7.59 26.18 -13.45
N TYR A 120 -7.20 26.01 -12.19
CA TYR A 120 -7.13 24.69 -11.52
C TYR A 120 -8.51 24.09 -11.21
N GLY A 121 -9.59 24.92 -11.27
CA GLY A 121 -10.91 24.48 -10.83
C GLY A 121 -10.95 24.18 -9.32
N ASN A 122 -11.63 23.14 -8.93
CA ASN A 122 -11.59 22.65 -7.54
C ASN A 122 -10.22 22.09 -7.26
N LEU A 123 -9.54 22.66 -6.27
CA LEU A 123 -8.15 22.39 -5.95
C LEU A 123 -7.99 22.03 -4.47
N VAL A 124 -7.39 20.87 -4.21
CA VAL A 124 -6.89 20.50 -2.88
C VAL A 124 -5.37 20.69 -2.88
N LYS A 125 -4.84 21.41 -1.87
CA LYS A 125 -3.39 21.50 -1.61
C LYS A 125 -3.10 20.91 -0.24
N ILE A 126 -1.99 20.17 -0.15
CA ILE A 126 -1.56 19.52 1.08
C ILE A 126 -0.08 19.86 1.30
N SER A 127 0.23 20.38 2.48
CA SER A 127 1.60 20.56 2.95
C SER A 127 2.05 19.32 3.69
N HIS A 128 3.23 18.82 3.33
CA HIS A 128 3.86 17.64 3.91
C HIS A 128 5.02 17.99 4.87
N GLY A 129 5.28 19.27 5.09
CA GLY A 129 6.47 19.75 5.80
C GLY A 129 7.65 20.02 4.86
N ASP A 130 8.75 20.54 5.39
CA ASP A 130 10.02 20.80 4.68
C ASP A 130 9.89 21.51 3.33
N GLY A 131 8.87 22.38 3.20
CA GLY A 131 8.57 23.13 1.99
C GLY A 131 7.93 22.31 0.87
N VAL A 132 7.56 21.05 1.12
CA VAL A 132 6.91 20.17 0.13
C VAL A 132 5.40 20.31 0.18
N GLU A 133 4.79 20.59 -0.96
CA GLU A 133 3.34 20.59 -1.16
C GLU A 133 2.93 19.70 -2.33
N THR A 134 1.75 19.07 -2.23
CA THR A 134 1.09 18.44 -3.37
C THR A 134 -0.25 19.10 -3.67
N TRP A 135 -0.51 19.30 -4.96
CA TRP A 135 -1.71 19.95 -5.47
C TRP A 135 -2.50 18.96 -6.33
N TYR A 136 -3.79 18.85 -6.06
CA TYR A 136 -4.73 17.96 -6.73
C TYR A 136 -5.84 18.80 -7.35
N ALA A 137 -5.76 19.03 -8.67
CA ALA A 137 -6.62 19.96 -9.38
C ALA A 137 -7.68 19.27 -10.26
N HIS A 138 -8.59 20.08 -10.81
CA HIS A 138 -9.73 19.70 -11.68
C HIS A 138 -10.72 18.75 -11.02
N THR A 139 -10.74 18.67 -9.68
CA THR A 139 -11.57 17.70 -8.94
C THR A 139 -13.07 17.97 -9.12
N SER A 140 -13.89 16.94 -9.16
CA SER A 140 -15.36 17.07 -9.19
C SER A 140 -15.92 17.32 -7.79
N LYS A 141 -15.27 16.76 -6.75
CA LYS A 141 -15.65 16.89 -5.35
C LYS A 141 -14.42 16.85 -4.46
N MET A 142 -14.41 17.65 -3.42
CA MET A 142 -13.41 17.66 -2.35
C MET A 142 -14.05 17.06 -1.09
N TYR A 143 -13.35 16.18 -0.40
CA TYR A 143 -13.83 15.47 0.81
C TYR A 143 -13.17 15.95 2.09
N VAL A 144 -12.23 16.89 1.96
CA VAL A 144 -11.41 17.41 3.07
C VAL A 144 -11.61 18.93 3.20
N THR A 145 -11.23 19.46 4.37
CA THR A 145 -11.29 20.90 4.69
C THR A 145 -9.92 21.41 5.10
N VAL A 146 -9.69 22.72 4.95
CA VAL A 146 -8.42 23.37 5.37
C VAL A 146 -8.16 23.12 6.86
N GLY A 147 -6.91 22.80 7.20
CA GLY A 147 -6.46 22.43 8.55
C GLY A 147 -6.63 20.96 8.90
N GLN A 148 -7.32 20.17 8.08
CA GLN A 148 -7.47 18.73 8.30
C GLN A 148 -6.12 18.03 8.14
N LYS A 149 -5.78 17.14 9.07
CA LYS A 149 -4.67 16.18 8.93
C LYS A 149 -5.13 15.00 8.08
N VAL A 150 -4.26 14.56 7.19
CA VAL A 150 -4.48 13.42 6.29
C VAL A 150 -3.27 12.50 6.31
N SER A 151 -3.50 11.19 6.16
CA SER A 151 -2.46 10.18 6.06
C SER A 151 -2.36 9.63 4.64
N ALA A 152 -1.16 9.22 4.23
CA ALA A 152 -0.94 8.62 2.92
C ALA A 152 -1.98 7.53 2.60
N GLY A 153 -2.66 7.66 1.46
CA GLY A 153 -3.74 6.75 1.07
C GLY A 153 -5.16 7.21 1.40
N ASP A 154 -5.33 8.24 2.22
CA ASP A 154 -6.66 8.82 2.48
C ASP A 154 -7.28 9.38 1.20
N THR A 155 -8.58 9.16 1.01
CA THR A 155 -9.33 9.73 -0.11
C THR A 155 -9.67 11.19 0.20
N ILE A 156 -9.08 12.13 -0.57
CA ILE A 156 -9.21 13.58 -0.35
C ILE A 156 -10.15 14.26 -1.33
N ALA A 157 -10.33 13.68 -2.52
CA ALA A 157 -11.16 14.25 -3.58
C ALA A 157 -11.60 13.18 -4.58
N ALA A 158 -12.37 13.58 -5.60
CA ALA A 158 -12.72 12.75 -6.74
C ALA A 158 -12.32 13.43 -8.05
N VAL A 159 -11.84 12.64 -9.02
CA VAL A 159 -11.50 13.12 -10.37
C VAL A 159 -12.67 13.83 -11.02
N GLY A 160 -12.37 14.92 -11.73
CA GLY A 160 -13.35 15.71 -12.46
C GLY A 160 -12.75 16.38 -13.69
N SER A 161 -13.38 17.50 -14.10
CA SER A 161 -12.97 18.32 -15.23
C SER A 161 -13.34 19.80 -14.97
N THR A 162 -13.17 20.26 -13.73
CA THR A 162 -13.47 21.66 -13.35
C THR A 162 -12.33 22.58 -13.71
N GLY A 163 -12.63 23.89 -13.86
CA GLY A 163 -11.64 24.87 -14.26
C GLY A 163 -11.26 24.78 -15.74
N ASN A 164 -9.99 25.02 -16.09
CA ASN A 164 -9.49 24.93 -17.46
C ASN A 164 -9.05 23.49 -17.79
N SER A 165 -10.00 22.66 -18.17
CA SER A 165 -9.78 21.24 -18.44
C SER A 165 -10.51 20.81 -19.72
N THR A 166 -9.88 19.99 -20.54
CA THR A 166 -10.45 19.48 -21.81
C THR A 166 -11.12 18.12 -21.66
N GLY A 167 -11.02 17.50 -20.48
CA GLY A 167 -11.59 16.18 -20.20
C GLY A 167 -11.31 15.72 -18.76
N SER A 168 -11.88 14.59 -18.39
CA SER A 168 -11.77 14.09 -17.01
C SER A 168 -10.36 13.57 -16.70
N HIS A 169 -9.66 14.24 -15.81
CA HIS A 169 -8.30 13.88 -15.36
C HIS A 169 -7.99 14.47 -13.99
N LEU A 170 -6.96 13.95 -13.35
CA LEU A 170 -6.25 14.60 -12.24
C LEU A 170 -5.04 15.34 -12.80
N HIS A 171 -4.93 16.65 -12.51
CA HIS A 171 -3.69 17.40 -12.64
C HIS A 171 -2.99 17.39 -11.28
N LEU A 172 -1.82 16.73 -11.21
CA LEU A 172 -1.02 16.59 -10.00
C LEU A 172 0.25 17.44 -10.09
N GLU A 173 0.49 18.28 -9.09
CA GLU A 173 1.77 18.96 -8.93
C GLU A 173 2.44 18.56 -7.61
N ILE A 174 3.77 18.48 -7.63
CA ILE A 174 4.62 18.38 -6.45
C ILE A 174 5.50 19.62 -6.47
N ARG A 175 5.42 20.43 -5.41
CA ARG A 175 6.12 21.70 -5.30
C ARG A 175 7.06 21.68 -4.12
N VAL A 176 8.22 22.33 -4.29
CA VAL A 176 9.22 22.51 -3.26
C VAL A 176 9.49 24.02 -3.13
N ASN A 177 9.19 24.58 -1.94
CA ASN A 177 9.34 26.00 -1.61
C ASN A 177 8.54 26.95 -2.54
N GLY A 178 7.38 26.50 -3.02
CA GLY A 178 6.43 27.30 -3.81
C GLY A 178 6.39 27.03 -5.30
#